data_1816fd9d14266c432c6c114f0ee746a0
#
_entry.id   1816fd9d14266c432c6c114f0ee746a0
#
_cell.length_a   1.000
_cell.length_b   1.000
_cell.length_c   1.000
_cell.angle_alpha   90.00
_cell.angle_beta   90.00
_cell.angle_gamma   90.00
#
_symmetry.space_group_name_H-M   'P 1'
#
loop_
_entity.id
_entity.type
_entity.pdbx_description
1 polymer ?
#
loop_
_entity_poly.entity_id
_entity_poly.type
_entity_poly.pdbx_seq_one_letter_code
_entity_poly.pdbx_strand_id
1 'polypeptide(L)'
;MSISILIPTKNEEVNLPHALQSAVGWAADVFVLDSGSTDKTREIAEKAGVTFVHHDWEGYARQKNWGLDNLPMTGKWVFILDADEVITPELRAELLAVAKADSVGENGFYVNRFFIFLNQRIRHCGYYPSWNLRFFRKGKARYEERDVHEHMVVDGKIGYLKHEMEHNDRRGMEFYIAKHNHYSTLEARELFKIERGMATGTMKFSFWGGPIERRRWIKHKLWPKLPLKWYFRFLYMYVFRLGVLDGVTGFHFCLFLASYEHQITLKLRELRQSGRL
;
A
#
# COMPACT_ATOMS: atom_id res chain seq x y z
N MET A 1 -13.85 6.53 23.56
CA MET A 1 -12.83 7.18 22.71
C MET A 1 -13.11 6.81 21.30
N SER A 2 -12.81 7.73 20.37
CA SER A 2 -13.31 7.67 19.01
C SER A 2 -12.17 7.47 18.01
N ILE A 3 -12.47 6.79 16.91
CA ILE A 3 -11.58 6.51 15.81
C ILE A 3 -12.14 7.21 14.57
N SER A 4 -11.35 8.05 13.92
CA SER A 4 -11.65 8.61 12.60
C SER A 4 -11.05 7.72 11.53
N ILE A 5 -11.77 7.51 10.43
CA ILE A 5 -11.29 6.73 9.28
C ILE A 5 -11.16 7.64 8.07
N LEU A 6 -9.98 7.59 7.43
CA LEU A 6 -9.69 8.30 6.19
C LEU A 6 -9.54 7.29 5.05
N ILE A 7 -10.35 7.45 4.01
CA ILE A 7 -10.34 6.60 2.82
C ILE A 7 -9.96 7.44 1.60
N PRO A 8 -8.69 7.39 1.13
CA PRO A 8 -8.30 8.02 -0.12
C PRO A 8 -8.87 7.25 -1.31
N THR A 9 -9.41 7.98 -2.31
CA THR A 9 -10.09 7.38 -3.47
C THR A 9 -9.68 8.03 -4.79
N LYS A 10 -9.73 7.20 -5.85
CA LYS A 10 -9.70 7.61 -7.25
C LYS A 10 -10.31 6.52 -8.11
N ASN A 11 -11.54 6.72 -8.59
CA ASN A 11 -12.29 5.73 -9.38
C ASN A 11 -12.40 4.37 -8.68
N GLU A 12 -13.07 4.36 -7.52
CA GLU A 12 -13.18 3.20 -6.63
C GLU A 12 -14.63 2.71 -6.46
N GLU A 13 -15.51 2.95 -7.45
CA GLU A 13 -16.93 2.56 -7.38
C GLU A 13 -17.15 1.07 -7.07
N VAL A 14 -16.20 0.21 -7.44
CA VAL A 14 -16.28 -1.25 -7.20
C VAL A 14 -15.80 -1.61 -5.78
N ASN A 15 -14.75 -0.97 -5.29
CA ASN A 15 -14.11 -1.34 -4.02
C ASN A 15 -14.71 -0.57 -2.83
N LEU A 16 -15.00 0.72 -3.00
CA LEU A 16 -15.43 1.63 -1.94
C LEU A 16 -16.64 1.11 -1.11
N PRO A 17 -17.68 0.46 -1.69
CA PRO A 17 -18.79 -0.08 -0.91
C PRO A 17 -18.33 -1.04 0.19
N HIS A 18 -17.33 -1.88 -0.08
CA HIS A 18 -16.81 -2.87 0.87
C HIS A 18 -16.00 -2.22 1.99
N ALA A 19 -15.16 -1.23 1.65
CA ALA A 19 -14.42 -0.43 2.63
C ALA A 19 -15.38 0.31 3.57
N LEU A 20 -16.41 0.98 3.02
CA LEU A 20 -17.42 1.71 3.79
C LEU A 20 -18.23 0.79 4.68
N GLN A 21 -18.67 -0.38 4.20
CA GLN A 21 -19.38 -1.37 5.01
C GLN A 21 -18.59 -1.80 6.25
N SER A 22 -17.26 -1.87 6.14
CA SER A 22 -16.39 -2.24 7.25
C SER A 22 -16.10 -1.10 8.23
N ALA A 23 -16.33 0.15 7.83
CA ALA A 23 -15.97 1.36 8.58
C ALA A 23 -17.18 2.07 9.22
N VAL A 24 -18.31 2.13 8.51
CA VAL A 24 -19.49 2.89 8.94
C VAL A 24 -20.21 2.18 10.09
N GLY A 25 -20.84 2.98 10.96
CA GLY A 25 -21.67 2.51 12.08
C GLY A 25 -20.91 2.26 13.39
N TRP A 26 -19.56 2.35 13.38
CA TRP A 26 -18.78 2.22 14.60
C TRP A 26 -17.65 3.26 14.71
N ALA A 27 -17.15 3.77 13.59
CA ALA A 27 -16.21 4.90 13.58
C ALA A 27 -16.91 6.19 14.03
N ALA A 28 -16.16 7.11 14.62
CA ALA A 28 -16.68 8.41 15.02
C ALA A 28 -17.02 9.27 13.81
N ASP A 29 -16.15 9.20 12.80
CA ASP A 29 -16.32 9.85 11.51
C ASP A 29 -15.56 9.06 10.43
N VAL A 30 -16.09 9.11 9.21
CA VAL A 30 -15.49 8.50 8.02
C VAL A 30 -15.40 9.56 6.94
N PHE A 31 -14.21 9.76 6.43
CA PHE A 31 -13.92 10.70 5.36
C PHE A 31 -13.48 9.94 4.11
N VAL A 32 -14.13 10.22 2.99
CA VAL A 32 -13.68 9.83 1.66
C VAL A 32 -12.98 11.01 1.03
N LEU A 33 -11.66 10.90 0.86
CA LEU A 33 -10.82 11.93 0.26
C LEU A 33 -10.53 11.58 -1.19
N ASP A 34 -11.24 12.23 -2.09
CA ASP A 34 -11.26 11.92 -3.51
C ASP A 34 -10.31 12.80 -4.33
N SER A 35 -9.63 12.18 -5.27
CA SER A 35 -8.66 12.84 -6.16
C SER A 35 -9.23 13.11 -7.56
N GLY A 36 -10.55 13.38 -7.65
CA GLY A 36 -11.26 13.68 -8.90
C GLY A 36 -11.72 12.43 -9.63
N SER A 37 -12.47 11.56 -8.96
CA SER A 37 -13.16 10.42 -9.57
C SER A 37 -14.19 10.87 -10.60
N THR A 38 -14.33 10.07 -11.66
CA THR A 38 -15.29 10.29 -12.76
C THR A 38 -16.34 9.20 -12.84
N ASP A 39 -16.25 8.19 -11.96
CA ASP A 39 -17.19 7.09 -11.77
C ASP A 39 -18.19 7.40 -10.64
N LYS A 40 -18.88 6.39 -10.13
CA LYS A 40 -19.89 6.54 -9.06
C LYS A 40 -19.30 6.65 -7.64
N THR A 41 -17.99 6.82 -7.49
CA THR A 41 -17.33 6.90 -6.18
C THR A 41 -17.99 7.93 -5.26
N ARG A 42 -18.27 9.13 -5.78
CA ARG A 42 -18.94 10.20 -5.01
C ARG A 42 -20.35 9.83 -4.58
N GLU A 43 -21.18 9.33 -5.51
CA GLU A 43 -22.56 8.91 -5.23
C GLU A 43 -22.61 7.84 -4.12
N ILE A 44 -21.67 6.89 -4.18
CA ILE A 44 -21.56 5.80 -3.18
C ILE A 44 -21.22 6.35 -1.79
N ALA A 45 -20.28 7.29 -1.71
CA ALA A 45 -19.88 7.92 -0.45
C ALA A 45 -21.05 8.74 0.16
N GLU A 46 -21.71 9.56 -0.65
CA GLU A 46 -22.87 10.37 -0.23
C GLU A 46 -24.03 9.49 0.25
N LYS A 47 -24.33 8.40 -0.46
CA LYS A 47 -25.37 7.43 -0.09
C LYS A 47 -25.07 6.70 1.22
N ALA A 48 -23.79 6.46 1.52
CA ALA A 48 -23.35 5.87 2.78
C ALA A 48 -23.40 6.86 3.96
N GLY A 49 -23.70 8.14 3.72
CA GLY A 49 -23.79 9.18 4.74
C GLY A 49 -22.44 9.59 5.33
N VAL A 50 -21.34 9.37 4.59
CA VAL A 50 -19.98 9.75 5.00
C VAL A 50 -19.59 11.09 4.39
N THR A 51 -18.58 11.76 4.98
CA THR A 51 -18.08 13.02 4.47
C THR A 51 -17.21 12.80 3.23
N PHE A 52 -17.68 13.27 2.08
CA PHE A 52 -16.94 13.26 0.83
C PHE A 52 -16.22 14.60 0.65
N VAL A 53 -14.90 14.58 0.40
CA VAL A 53 -14.09 15.78 0.17
C VAL A 53 -13.25 15.56 -1.09
N HIS A 54 -13.29 16.52 -1.99
CA HIS A 54 -12.42 16.54 -3.16
C HIS A 54 -11.14 17.31 -2.85
N HIS A 55 -10.01 16.75 -3.26
CA HIS A 55 -8.71 17.43 -3.27
C HIS A 55 -7.90 16.94 -4.48
N ASP A 56 -7.36 17.87 -5.26
CA ASP A 56 -6.59 17.56 -6.45
C ASP A 56 -5.39 16.65 -6.13
N TRP A 57 -5.06 15.79 -7.08
CA TRP A 57 -3.99 14.82 -6.89
C TRP A 57 -2.61 15.46 -6.90
N GLU A 58 -1.91 15.39 -5.78
CA GLU A 58 -0.54 15.87 -5.61
C GLU A 58 0.48 14.76 -5.33
N GLY A 59 0.04 13.49 -5.31
CA GLY A 59 0.84 12.32 -4.96
C GLY A 59 0.29 11.60 -3.72
N TYR A 60 0.65 10.32 -3.56
CA TYR A 60 0.07 9.47 -2.51
C TYR A 60 0.29 10.01 -1.09
N ALA A 61 1.53 10.42 -0.76
CA ALA A 61 1.86 10.96 0.55
C ALA A 61 1.16 12.29 0.82
N ARG A 62 1.21 13.21 -0.16
CA ARG A 62 0.62 14.55 -0.03
C ARG A 62 -0.88 14.50 0.14
N GLN A 63 -1.56 13.64 -0.64
CA GLN A 63 -3.01 13.44 -0.53
C GLN A 63 -3.41 13.00 0.88
N LYS A 64 -2.74 11.98 1.44
CA LYS A 64 -3.03 11.49 2.78
C LYS A 64 -2.67 12.53 3.85
N ASN A 65 -1.52 13.20 3.72
CA ASN A 65 -1.11 14.26 4.65
C ASN A 65 -2.09 15.44 4.62
N TRP A 66 -2.53 15.85 3.43
CA TRP A 66 -3.53 16.90 3.31
C TRP A 66 -4.82 16.54 4.09
N GLY A 67 -5.28 15.29 3.94
CA GLY A 67 -6.43 14.80 4.68
C GLY A 67 -6.23 14.82 6.21
N LEU A 68 -5.04 14.43 6.68
CA LEU A 68 -4.69 14.48 8.11
C LEU A 68 -4.65 15.90 8.67
N ASP A 69 -4.23 16.88 7.86
CA ASP A 69 -4.07 18.27 8.28
C ASP A 69 -5.38 19.08 8.21
N ASN A 70 -6.26 18.78 7.25
CA ASN A 70 -7.38 19.67 6.90
C ASN A 70 -8.77 19.10 7.22
N LEU A 71 -8.92 17.78 7.38
CA LEU A 71 -10.22 17.20 7.67
C LEU A 71 -10.58 17.33 9.16
N PRO A 72 -11.86 17.67 9.50
CA PRO A 72 -12.30 17.88 10.87
C PRO A 72 -12.51 16.57 11.61
N MET A 73 -11.47 15.74 11.68
CA MET A 73 -11.48 14.45 12.38
C MET A 73 -11.70 14.64 13.88
N THR A 74 -12.71 13.99 14.45
CA THR A 74 -13.04 14.08 15.88
C THR A 74 -12.39 12.98 16.72
N GLY A 75 -11.93 11.90 16.08
CA GLY A 75 -11.29 10.77 16.74
C GLY A 75 -9.94 11.13 17.37
N LYS A 76 -9.67 10.60 18.56
CA LYS A 76 -8.31 10.63 19.15
C LYS A 76 -7.33 9.74 18.38
N TRP A 77 -7.85 8.74 17.67
CA TRP A 77 -7.13 7.83 16.81
C TRP A 77 -7.57 7.98 15.36
N VAL A 78 -6.67 7.76 14.45
CA VAL A 78 -6.93 7.77 13.00
C VAL A 78 -6.55 6.42 12.43
N PHE A 79 -7.42 5.89 11.55
CA PHE A 79 -7.13 4.73 10.72
C PHE A 79 -7.14 5.14 9.25
N ILE A 80 -6.06 4.86 8.53
CA ILE A 80 -6.02 5.02 7.06
C ILE A 80 -6.45 3.70 6.44
N LEU A 81 -7.55 3.72 5.69
CA LEU A 81 -8.10 2.55 5.00
C LEU A 81 -8.07 2.82 3.49
N ASP A 82 -7.26 2.09 2.74
CA ASP A 82 -7.31 2.21 1.27
C ASP A 82 -8.65 1.62 0.77
N ALA A 83 -9.19 2.14 -0.33
CA ALA A 83 -10.52 1.78 -0.82
C ALA A 83 -10.68 0.28 -1.18
N ASP A 84 -9.56 -0.41 -1.49
CA ASP A 84 -9.50 -1.84 -1.76
C ASP A 84 -9.16 -2.69 -0.51
N GLU A 85 -9.27 -2.09 0.69
CA GLU A 85 -9.06 -2.75 1.98
C GLU A 85 -10.37 -2.87 2.78
N VAL A 86 -10.46 -3.89 3.65
CA VAL A 86 -11.62 -4.14 4.52
C VAL A 86 -11.13 -4.43 5.94
N ILE A 87 -11.68 -3.71 6.91
CA ILE A 87 -11.44 -3.97 8.34
C ILE A 87 -12.24 -5.20 8.76
N THR A 88 -11.54 -6.27 9.17
CA THR A 88 -12.21 -7.49 9.65
C THR A 88 -12.92 -7.25 10.99
N PRO A 89 -13.97 -8.01 11.34
CA PRO A 89 -14.65 -7.88 12.63
C PRO A 89 -13.70 -8.00 13.83
N GLU A 90 -12.70 -8.89 13.75
CA GLU A 90 -11.72 -9.12 14.79
C GLU A 90 -10.77 -7.92 14.92
N LEU A 91 -10.30 -7.36 13.80
CA LEU A 91 -9.49 -6.15 13.80
C LEU A 91 -10.28 -4.96 14.35
N ARG A 92 -11.54 -4.79 13.94
CA ARG A 92 -12.42 -3.75 14.48
C ARG A 92 -12.51 -3.84 16.02
N ALA A 93 -12.73 -5.03 16.56
CA ALA A 93 -12.81 -5.23 18.01
C ALA A 93 -11.49 -4.82 18.71
N GLU A 94 -10.36 -5.18 18.13
CA GLU A 94 -9.04 -4.82 18.65
C GLU A 94 -8.79 -3.31 18.58
N LEU A 95 -9.12 -2.66 17.46
CA LEU A 95 -9.02 -1.19 17.29
C LEU A 95 -9.81 -0.45 18.37
N LEU A 96 -11.05 -0.88 18.62
CA LEU A 96 -11.92 -0.29 19.65
C LEU A 96 -11.35 -0.53 21.06
N ALA A 97 -10.78 -1.71 21.32
CA ALA A 97 -10.15 -2.02 22.62
C ALA A 97 -8.94 -1.13 22.87
N VAL A 98 -8.04 -0.98 21.87
CA VAL A 98 -6.87 -0.09 21.94
C VAL A 98 -7.30 1.37 22.12
N ALA A 99 -8.30 1.82 21.36
CA ALA A 99 -8.79 3.19 21.48
C ALA A 99 -9.44 3.47 22.85
N LYS A 100 -10.00 2.46 23.50
CA LYS A 100 -10.61 2.56 24.83
C LYS A 100 -9.58 2.54 25.95
N ALA A 101 -8.49 1.82 25.78
CA ALA A 101 -7.42 1.74 26.78
C ALA A 101 -6.57 3.03 26.75
N ASP A 102 -6.83 3.97 27.69
CA ASP A 102 -6.18 5.29 27.73
C ASP A 102 -4.67 5.23 28.04
N SER A 103 -4.18 4.07 28.49
CA SER A 103 -2.81 3.84 28.96
C SER A 103 -1.90 3.12 27.96
N VAL A 104 -2.28 3.04 26.67
CA VAL A 104 -1.41 2.46 25.64
C VAL A 104 -0.25 3.42 25.39
N GLY A 105 0.97 2.94 25.66
CA GLY A 105 2.19 3.73 25.51
C GLY A 105 2.61 3.98 24.07
N GLU A 106 1.92 3.34 23.11
CA GLU A 106 2.17 3.43 21.67
C GLU A 106 1.38 4.58 21.04
N ASN A 107 2.01 5.22 20.07
CA ASN A 107 1.40 6.28 19.25
C ASN A 107 0.97 5.81 17.87
N GLY A 108 1.37 4.60 17.48
CA GLY A 108 0.97 4.00 16.21
C GLY A 108 1.07 2.48 16.24
N PHE A 109 0.37 1.83 15.34
CA PHE A 109 0.33 0.37 15.21
C PHE A 109 0.45 -0.07 13.76
N TYR A 110 1.30 -1.08 13.56
CA TYR A 110 1.29 -1.85 12.34
C TYR A 110 0.09 -2.81 12.36
N VAL A 111 -0.59 -2.87 11.21
CA VAL A 111 -1.66 -3.81 10.92
C VAL A 111 -1.16 -4.78 9.87
N ASN A 112 -1.34 -6.08 10.11
CA ASN A 112 -1.04 -7.09 9.10
C ASN A 112 -2.15 -7.14 8.06
N ARG A 113 -1.77 -7.26 6.79
CA ARG A 113 -2.67 -7.29 5.66
C ARG A 113 -2.56 -8.62 4.94
N PHE A 114 -3.68 -9.31 4.75
CA PHE A 114 -3.73 -10.46 3.87
C PHE A 114 -4.27 -10.08 2.49
N PHE A 115 -3.73 -10.71 1.49
CA PHE A 115 -3.98 -10.39 0.11
C PHE A 115 -4.89 -11.45 -0.54
N ILE A 116 -5.90 -10.99 -1.27
CA ILE A 116 -6.78 -11.85 -2.09
C ILE A 116 -6.37 -11.71 -3.55
N PHE A 117 -6.14 -12.85 -4.20
CA PHE A 117 -5.85 -12.94 -5.62
C PHE A 117 -6.68 -14.05 -6.24
N LEU A 118 -7.42 -13.76 -7.33
CA LEU A 118 -8.37 -14.71 -7.95
C LEU A 118 -9.32 -15.34 -6.91
N ASN A 119 -9.89 -14.50 -6.01
CA ASN A 119 -10.79 -14.89 -4.93
C ASN A 119 -10.19 -15.87 -3.90
N GLN A 120 -8.89 -16.03 -3.87
CA GLN A 120 -8.20 -16.87 -2.88
C GLN A 120 -7.19 -16.05 -2.07
N ARG A 121 -7.15 -16.30 -0.76
CA ARG A 121 -6.15 -15.70 0.13
C ARG A 121 -4.76 -16.27 -0.19
N ILE A 122 -3.79 -15.39 -0.46
CA ILE A 122 -2.37 -15.72 -0.58
C ILE A 122 -1.75 -15.75 0.82
N ARG A 123 -1.26 -16.92 1.22
CA ARG A 123 -0.65 -17.15 2.56
C ARG A 123 0.86 -17.22 2.51
N HIS A 124 1.40 -17.52 1.35
CA HIS A 124 2.82 -17.76 1.10
C HIS A 124 3.36 -16.78 0.05
N CYS A 125 4.19 -17.22 -0.86
CA CYS A 125 4.77 -16.38 -1.93
C CYS A 125 5.62 -15.20 -1.43
N GLY A 126 5.86 -15.05 -0.13
CA GLY A 126 6.59 -13.92 0.45
C GLY A 126 5.79 -12.63 0.59
N TYR A 127 4.47 -12.69 0.39
CA TYR A 127 3.55 -11.55 0.53
C TYR A 127 2.88 -11.48 1.90
N TYR A 128 3.02 -12.51 2.69
CA TYR A 128 2.48 -12.57 4.03
C TYR A 128 3.58 -12.95 5.04
N PRO A 129 3.66 -12.31 6.22
CA PRO A 129 2.87 -11.14 6.66
C PRO A 129 3.23 -9.86 5.91
N SER A 130 2.24 -8.96 5.73
CA SER A 130 2.39 -7.65 5.10
C SER A 130 2.01 -6.55 6.10
N TRP A 131 2.99 -6.06 6.83
CA TRP A 131 2.79 -5.07 7.88
C TRP A 131 2.76 -3.66 7.31
N ASN A 132 1.66 -2.94 7.60
CA ASN A 132 1.47 -1.55 7.21
C ASN A 132 1.08 -0.71 8.44
N LEU A 133 1.68 0.45 8.60
CA LEU A 133 1.30 1.37 9.66
C LEU A 133 0.02 2.08 9.23
N ARG A 134 -1.10 1.76 9.89
CA ARG A 134 -2.44 2.21 9.50
C ARG A 134 -3.21 2.88 10.62
N PHE A 135 -2.88 2.59 11.87
CA PHE A 135 -3.61 3.05 13.05
C PHE A 135 -2.69 3.84 13.96
N PHE A 136 -3.04 5.07 14.29
CA PHE A 136 -2.17 5.96 15.05
C PHE A 136 -2.95 7.06 15.79
N ARG A 137 -2.34 7.64 16.82
CA ARG A 137 -2.89 8.81 17.53
C ARG A 137 -2.90 10.02 16.59
N LYS A 138 -4.01 10.76 16.58
CA LYS A 138 -4.15 12.00 15.80
C LYS A 138 -3.00 12.96 16.12
N GLY A 139 -2.37 13.49 15.06
CA GLY A 139 -1.23 14.41 15.17
C GLY A 139 0.12 13.75 15.51
N LYS A 140 0.17 12.40 15.63
CA LYS A 140 1.40 11.67 15.96
C LYS A 140 2.02 10.90 14.79
N ALA A 141 1.42 10.97 13.61
CA ALA A 141 1.94 10.29 12.43
C ALA A 141 1.77 11.12 11.17
N ARG A 142 2.73 10.98 10.25
CA ARG A 142 2.76 11.66 8.96
C ARG A 142 3.46 10.81 7.92
N TYR A 143 3.02 10.88 6.67
CA TYR A 143 3.74 10.27 5.55
C TYR A 143 4.95 11.10 5.17
N GLU A 144 6.10 10.43 4.92
CA GLU A 144 7.25 11.08 4.31
C GLU A 144 6.89 11.53 2.87
N GLU A 145 7.27 12.72 2.49
CA GLU A 145 7.07 13.24 1.13
C GLU A 145 8.04 12.57 0.17
N ARG A 146 7.60 11.45 -0.43
CA ARG A 146 8.31 10.71 -1.47
C ARG A 146 7.36 10.41 -2.62
N ASP A 147 7.91 10.37 -3.83
CA ASP A 147 7.12 10.09 -5.04
C ASP A 147 6.66 8.63 -5.14
N VAL A 148 7.43 7.69 -4.55
CA VAL A 148 7.13 6.24 -4.56
C VAL A 148 7.59 5.61 -3.25
N HIS A 149 6.83 4.62 -2.74
CA HIS A 149 7.08 3.92 -1.47
C HIS A 149 7.14 4.85 -0.25
N GLU A 150 6.08 5.62 -0.09
CA GLU A 150 5.87 6.45 1.09
C GLU A 150 5.83 5.64 2.39
N HIS A 151 6.63 6.03 3.34
CA HIS A 151 6.60 5.45 4.68
C HIS A 151 5.90 6.41 5.63
N MET A 152 5.06 5.86 6.49
CA MET A 152 4.53 6.63 7.61
C MET A 152 5.54 6.68 8.74
N VAL A 153 5.81 7.86 9.24
CA VAL A 153 6.64 8.12 10.41
C VAL A 153 5.73 8.46 11.59
N VAL A 154 5.99 7.84 12.74
CA VAL A 154 5.25 8.07 13.99
C VAL A 154 6.17 8.69 15.01
N ASP A 155 5.69 9.76 15.64
CA ASP A 155 6.35 10.36 16.81
C ASP A 155 6.02 9.51 18.06
N GLY A 156 6.97 8.67 18.48
CA GLY A 156 6.85 7.83 19.66
C GLY A 156 6.91 6.32 19.37
N LYS A 157 6.42 5.54 20.33
CA LYS A 157 6.46 4.07 20.24
C LYS A 157 5.45 3.54 19.26
N ILE A 158 5.82 2.44 18.58
CA ILE A 158 4.99 1.75 17.59
C ILE A 158 4.80 0.31 18.04
N GLY A 159 3.54 -0.16 18.02
CA GLY A 159 3.16 -1.53 18.31
C GLY A 159 2.72 -2.30 17.06
N TYR A 160 2.24 -3.52 17.28
CA TYR A 160 1.69 -4.41 16.25
C TYR A 160 0.33 -4.91 16.72
N LEU A 161 -0.69 -4.79 15.88
CA LEU A 161 -1.98 -5.41 16.13
C LEU A 161 -1.93 -6.91 15.78
N LYS A 162 -2.75 -7.70 16.45
CA LYS A 162 -2.79 -9.16 16.27
C LYS A 162 -3.66 -9.56 15.08
N HIS A 163 -4.76 -8.81 14.86
CA HIS A 163 -5.73 -9.11 13.83
C HIS A 163 -5.41 -8.39 12.53
N GLU A 164 -5.97 -8.89 11.45
CA GLU A 164 -5.60 -8.57 10.09
C GLU A 164 -6.70 -7.79 9.38
N MET A 165 -6.33 -7.05 8.35
CA MET A 165 -7.25 -6.48 7.36
C MET A 165 -7.14 -7.23 6.03
N GLU A 166 -8.25 -7.26 5.28
CA GLU A 166 -8.27 -7.77 3.91
C GLU A 166 -7.77 -6.72 2.94
N HIS A 167 -7.02 -7.14 1.92
CA HIS A 167 -6.71 -6.35 0.74
C HIS A 167 -7.16 -7.12 -0.51
N ASN A 168 -8.14 -6.56 -1.20
CA ASN A 168 -8.81 -7.23 -2.31
C ASN A 168 -9.28 -6.19 -3.36
N ASP A 169 -8.52 -6.02 -4.40
CA ASP A 169 -8.93 -5.17 -5.53
C ASP A 169 -9.93 -5.93 -6.41
N ARG A 170 -11.20 -5.57 -6.29
CA ARG A 170 -12.35 -6.25 -6.92
C ARG A 170 -12.63 -5.78 -8.34
N ARG A 171 -11.81 -4.89 -8.90
CA ARG A 171 -11.97 -4.37 -10.28
C ARG A 171 -11.61 -5.40 -11.37
N GLY A 172 -11.15 -6.58 -10.97
CA GLY A 172 -10.85 -7.69 -11.87
C GLY A 172 -9.45 -7.69 -12.44
N MET A 173 -9.14 -8.79 -13.15
CA MET A 173 -7.78 -9.04 -13.65
C MET A 173 -7.34 -8.09 -14.76
N GLU A 174 -8.24 -7.61 -15.59
CA GLU A 174 -7.93 -6.62 -16.61
C GLU A 174 -7.36 -5.35 -15.98
N PHE A 175 -8.07 -4.80 -15.00
CA PHE A 175 -7.62 -3.64 -14.25
C PHE A 175 -6.30 -3.92 -13.49
N TYR A 176 -6.21 -5.08 -12.85
CA TYR A 176 -5.02 -5.48 -12.09
C TYR A 176 -3.77 -5.54 -12.98
N ILE A 177 -3.89 -6.10 -14.19
CA ILE A 177 -2.82 -6.17 -15.18
C ILE A 177 -2.45 -4.76 -15.68
N ALA A 178 -3.43 -3.93 -16.02
CA ALA A 178 -3.21 -2.56 -16.50
C ALA A 178 -2.51 -1.70 -15.43
N LYS A 179 -2.94 -1.78 -14.17
CA LYS A 179 -2.32 -1.13 -13.01
C LYS A 179 -0.85 -1.52 -12.86
N HIS A 180 -0.54 -2.81 -12.92
CA HIS A 180 0.84 -3.29 -12.81
C HIS A 180 1.68 -2.95 -14.05
N ASN A 181 1.09 -2.94 -15.25
CA ASN A 181 1.79 -2.44 -16.43
C ASN A 181 2.20 -0.96 -16.25
N HIS A 182 1.32 -0.12 -15.71
CA HIS A 182 1.65 1.26 -15.38
C HIS A 182 2.77 1.35 -14.32
N TYR A 183 2.65 0.60 -13.23
CA TYR A 183 3.66 0.58 -12.17
C TYR A 183 5.03 0.11 -12.68
N SER A 184 5.07 -0.89 -13.57
CA SER A 184 6.33 -1.34 -14.16
C SER A 184 7.01 -0.25 -15.00
N THR A 185 6.24 0.68 -15.58
CA THR A 185 6.78 1.86 -16.28
C THR A 185 7.39 2.86 -15.31
N LEU A 186 6.69 3.13 -14.19
CA LEU A 186 7.20 4.04 -13.16
C LEU A 186 8.47 3.50 -12.52
N GLU A 187 8.51 2.20 -12.16
CA GLU A 187 9.72 1.58 -11.60
C GLU A 187 10.88 1.57 -12.59
N ALA A 188 10.63 1.32 -13.87
CA ALA A 188 11.66 1.36 -14.90
C ALA A 188 12.27 2.77 -15.05
N ARG A 189 11.42 3.82 -15.01
CA ARG A 189 11.85 5.22 -15.03
C ARG A 189 12.65 5.59 -13.80
N GLU A 190 12.22 5.16 -12.63
CA GLU A 190 12.95 5.40 -11.38
C GLU A 190 14.34 4.75 -11.41
N LEU A 191 14.43 3.48 -11.83
CA LEU A 191 15.71 2.79 -12.00
C LEU A 191 16.62 3.51 -12.99
N PHE A 192 16.08 3.98 -14.11
CA PHE A 192 16.81 4.75 -15.09
C PHE A 192 17.35 6.07 -14.54
N LYS A 193 16.54 6.82 -13.77
CA LYS A 193 16.97 8.03 -13.06
C LYS A 193 18.11 7.75 -12.07
N ILE A 194 17.99 6.66 -11.29
CA ILE A 194 19.04 6.23 -10.34
C ILE A 194 20.34 5.90 -11.07
N GLU A 195 20.28 5.18 -12.19
CA GLU A 195 21.45 4.81 -13.00
C GLU A 195 22.17 6.03 -13.59
N ARG A 196 21.41 7.07 -13.95
CA ARG A 196 21.93 8.32 -14.51
C ARG A 196 22.33 9.36 -13.45
N GLY A 197 22.17 9.04 -12.16
CA GLY A 197 22.47 10.00 -11.08
C GLY A 197 21.45 11.15 -10.98
N MET A 198 20.27 11.01 -11.61
CA MET A 198 19.20 12.02 -11.63
C MET A 198 18.17 11.81 -10.52
N ALA A 199 18.34 10.82 -9.65
CA ALA A 199 17.42 10.54 -8.56
C ALA A 199 17.48 11.66 -7.52
N THR A 200 16.34 12.30 -7.26
CA THR A 200 16.17 13.28 -6.20
C THR A 200 15.94 12.56 -4.88
N GLY A 201 16.84 12.72 -3.90
CA GLY A 201 16.68 12.19 -2.55
C GLY A 201 17.97 11.66 -1.94
N THR A 202 18.07 11.76 -0.62
CA THR A 202 19.23 11.31 0.19
C THR A 202 19.25 9.80 0.44
N MET A 203 18.86 8.96 -0.54
CA MET A 203 18.94 7.52 -0.36
C MET A 203 20.38 7.06 -0.31
N LYS A 204 20.86 6.73 0.89
CA LYS A 204 22.18 6.09 1.05
C LYS A 204 22.08 4.62 0.60
N PHE A 205 22.88 4.27 -0.41
CA PHE A 205 23.07 2.90 -0.87
C PHE A 205 24.44 2.44 -0.40
N SER A 206 24.49 1.54 0.56
CA SER A 206 25.74 0.99 1.04
C SER A 206 25.63 -0.53 1.21
N PHE A 207 26.56 -1.27 0.60
CA PHE A 207 26.67 -2.71 0.82
C PHE A 207 27.14 -3.03 2.26
N TRP A 208 27.97 -2.16 2.81
CA TRP A 208 28.56 -2.26 4.15
C TRP A 208 27.74 -1.53 5.22
N GLY A 209 26.62 -0.92 4.84
CA GLY A 209 25.70 -0.23 5.74
C GLY A 209 24.78 -1.15 6.50
N GLY A 210 23.80 -0.56 7.20
CA GLY A 210 22.78 -1.31 7.93
C GLY A 210 21.92 -2.21 7.03
N PRO A 211 21.08 -3.11 7.63
CA PRO A 211 20.27 -4.08 6.87
C PRO A 211 19.38 -3.42 5.80
N ILE A 212 18.87 -2.23 6.07
CA ILE A 212 18.01 -1.46 5.15
C ILE A 212 18.83 -0.93 3.98
N GLU A 213 20.02 -0.35 4.23
CA GLU A 213 20.90 0.20 3.20
C GLU A 213 21.42 -0.90 2.29
N ARG A 214 21.78 -2.07 2.86
CA ARG A 214 22.22 -3.25 2.12
C ARG A 214 21.12 -3.82 1.22
N ARG A 215 19.86 -3.93 1.74
CA ARG A 215 18.72 -4.35 0.92
C ARG A 215 18.45 -3.38 -0.23
N ARG A 216 18.53 -2.07 0.02
CA ARG A 216 18.42 -1.04 -1.00
C ARG A 216 19.54 -1.14 -2.04
N TRP A 217 20.77 -1.35 -1.60
CA TRP A 217 21.91 -1.54 -2.52
C TRP A 217 21.70 -2.75 -3.43
N ILE A 218 21.32 -3.90 -2.87
CA ILE A 218 21.00 -5.10 -3.64
C ILE A 218 19.86 -4.82 -4.64
N LYS A 219 18.76 -4.23 -4.19
CA LYS A 219 17.59 -3.93 -5.04
C LYS A 219 17.92 -3.00 -6.21
N HIS A 220 18.75 -1.97 -5.99
CA HIS A 220 18.97 -0.91 -7.00
C HIS A 220 20.27 -1.04 -7.76
N LYS A 221 21.30 -1.71 -7.25
CA LYS A 221 22.61 -1.82 -7.90
C LYS A 221 22.91 -3.21 -8.45
N LEU A 222 22.53 -4.27 -7.74
CA LEU A 222 22.82 -5.65 -8.14
C LEU A 222 21.66 -6.26 -8.93
N TRP A 223 20.46 -6.22 -8.36
CA TRP A 223 19.28 -6.87 -8.91
C TRP A 223 18.97 -6.46 -10.37
N PRO A 224 19.01 -5.18 -10.79
CA PRO A 224 18.75 -4.79 -12.17
C PRO A 224 19.74 -5.34 -13.20
N LYS A 225 20.94 -5.75 -12.75
CA LYS A 225 22.01 -6.28 -13.61
C LYS A 225 21.98 -7.79 -13.77
N LEU A 226 21.22 -8.51 -12.94
CA LEU A 226 21.12 -9.96 -13.01
C LEU A 226 20.38 -10.39 -14.28
N PRO A 227 20.95 -11.31 -15.08
CA PRO A 227 20.22 -11.94 -16.18
C PRO A 227 19.09 -12.80 -15.61
N LEU A 228 17.99 -12.95 -16.35
CA LEU A 228 16.85 -13.80 -16.00
C LEU A 228 16.34 -13.58 -14.56
N LYS A 229 16.47 -12.36 -14.01
CA LYS A 229 16.07 -12.05 -12.64
C LYS A 229 14.59 -12.37 -12.35
N TRP A 230 13.72 -12.27 -13.37
CA TRP A 230 12.32 -12.67 -13.28
C TRP A 230 12.13 -14.16 -13.01
N TYR A 231 12.97 -15.01 -13.60
CA TYR A 231 12.98 -16.46 -13.35
C TYR A 231 13.42 -16.77 -11.92
N PHE A 232 14.51 -16.14 -11.45
CA PHE A 232 14.95 -16.28 -10.07
C PHE A 232 13.90 -15.76 -9.07
N ARG A 233 13.18 -14.69 -9.42
CA ARG A 233 12.06 -14.21 -8.61
C ARG A 233 10.93 -15.25 -8.53
N PHE A 234 10.56 -15.85 -9.66
CA PHE A 234 9.56 -16.93 -9.67
C PHE A 234 9.99 -18.09 -8.77
N LEU A 235 11.19 -18.62 -8.96
CA LEU A 235 11.70 -19.73 -8.13
C LEU A 235 11.74 -19.37 -6.64
N TYR A 236 12.22 -18.17 -6.33
CA TYR A 236 12.26 -17.69 -4.95
C TYR A 236 10.87 -17.66 -4.32
N MET A 237 9.88 -17.09 -5.00
CA MET A 237 8.53 -16.96 -4.49
C MET A 237 7.80 -18.31 -4.42
N TYR A 238 7.90 -19.10 -5.49
CA TYR A 238 7.15 -20.33 -5.62
C TYR A 238 7.72 -21.47 -4.78
N VAL A 239 9.06 -21.63 -4.76
CA VAL A 239 9.74 -22.71 -4.02
C VAL A 239 10.15 -22.23 -2.64
N PHE A 240 11.04 -21.25 -2.53
CA PHE A 240 11.65 -20.86 -1.25
C PHE A 240 10.70 -20.11 -0.33
N ARG A 241 9.71 -19.41 -0.88
CA ARG A 241 8.65 -18.74 -0.12
C ARG A 241 7.35 -19.56 -0.09
N LEU A 242 7.45 -20.85 -0.43
CA LEU A 242 6.38 -21.83 -0.34
C LEU A 242 5.10 -21.47 -1.11
N GLY A 243 5.21 -20.69 -2.18
CA GLY A 243 4.07 -20.35 -3.04
C GLY A 243 3.35 -21.57 -3.62
N VAL A 244 4.03 -22.71 -3.73
CA VAL A 244 3.46 -23.99 -4.13
C VAL A 244 2.31 -24.42 -3.19
N LEU A 245 2.34 -24.03 -1.91
CA LEU A 245 1.30 -24.37 -0.93
C LEU A 245 0.01 -23.56 -1.11
N ASP A 246 0.06 -22.45 -1.86
CA ASP A 246 -1.15 -21.70 -2.26
C ASP A 246 -1.78 -22.28 -3.55
N GLY A 247 -1.34 -23.47 -3.98
CA GLY A 247 -1.90 -24.24 -5.10
C GLY A 247 -1.76 -23.52 -6.46
N VAL A 248 -2.76 -23.72 -7.33
CA VAL A 248 -2.79 -23.13 -8.66
C VAL A 248 -2.77 -21.60 -8.60
N THR A 249 -3.48 -21.01 -7.65
CA THR A 249 -3.51 -19.57 -7.45
C THR A 249 -2.14 -19.02 -7.08
N GLY A 250 -1.41 -19.72 -6.18
CA GLY A 250 -0.03 -19.37 -5.83
C GLY A 250 0.92 -19.42 -7.03
N PHE A 251 0.75 -20.44 -7.91
CA PHE A 251 1.50 -20.52 -9.17
C PHE A 251 1.25 -19.30 -10.06
N HIS A 252 -0.01 -18.96 -10.33
CA HIS A 252 -0.37 -17.82 -11.18
C HIS A 252 0.09 -16.50 -10.56
N PHE A 253 0.00 -16.35 -9.22
CA PHE A 253 0.47 -15.15 -8.53
C PHE A 253 1.98 -14.98 -8.67
N CYS A 254 2.76 -16.04 -8.44
CA CYS A 254 4.21 -16.00 -8.59
C CYS A 254 4.63 -15.73 -10.04
N LEU A 255 3.94 -16.34 -11.00
CA LEU A 255 4.19 -16.14 -12.43
C LEU A 255 3.88 -14.71 -12.86
N PHE A 256 2.76 -14.15 -12.38
CA PHE A 256 2.36 -12.77 -12.65
C PHE A 256 3.42 -11.78 -12.13
N LEU A 257 3.90 -11.96 -10.91
CA LEU A 257 4.92 -11.07 -10.34
C LEU A 257 6.30 -11.24 -10.98
N ALA A 258 6.61 -12.43 -11.46
CA ALA A 258 7.80 -12.66 -12.28
C ALA A 258 7.67 -11.95 -13.65
N SER A 259 6.50 -12.03 -14.29
CA SER A 259 6.19 -11.29 -15.51
C SER A 259 6.28 -9.78 -15.32
N TYR A 260 5.78 -9.26 -14.21
CA TYR A 260 5.95 -7.85 -13.83
C TYR A 260 7.42 -7.43 -13.76
N GLU A 261 8.28 -8.24 -13.13
CA GLU A 261 9.73 -8.00 -13.08
C GLU A 261 10.37 -8.02 -14.47
N HIS A 262 9.87 -8.89 -15.35
CA HIS A 262 10.31 -8.94 -16.75
C HIS A 262 9.92 -7.67 -17.52
N GLN A 263 8.70 -7.18 -17.33
CA GLN A 263 8.23 -5.92 -17.93
C GLN A 263 9.11 -4.74 -17.52
N ILE A 264 9.47 -4.63 -16.22
CA ILE A 264 10.41 -3.60 -15.75
C ILE A 264 11.75 -3.71 -16.51
N THR A 265 12.25 -4.94 -16.72
CA THR A 265 13.51 -5.16 -17.43
C THR A 265 13.44 -4.69 -18.88
N LEU A 266 12.35 -5.02 -19.60
CA LEU A 266 12.16 -4.61 -20.99
C LEU A 266 12.06 -3.09 -21.11
N LYS A 267 11.24 -2.45 -20.28
CA LYS A 267 11.05 -1.00 -20.29
C LYS A 267 12.33 -0.24 -19.90
N LEU A 268 13.09 -0.75 -18.94
CA LEU A 268 14.39 -0.18 -18.58
C LEU A 268 15.39 -0.29 -19.73
N ARG A 269 15.39 -1.42 -20.45
CA ARG A 269 16.25 -1.59 -21.65
C ARG A 269 15.88 -0.61 -22.75
N GLU A 270 14.58 -0.42 -23.00
CA GLU A 270 14.08 0.57 -23.97
C GLU A 270 14.52 1.99 -23.61
N LEU A 271 14.38 2.41 -22.33
CA LEU A 271 14.84 3.71 -21.85
C LEU A 271 16.35 3.90 -22.03
N ARG A 272 17.15 2.85 -21.79
CA ARG A 272 18.62 2.89 -22.01
C ARG A 272 18.96 3.06 -23.48
N GLN A 273 18.21 2.47 -24.40
CA GLN A 273 18.43 2.57 -25.83
C GLN A 273 17.99 3.92 -26.40
N SER A 274 16.82 4.41 -25.97
CA SER A 274 16.28 5.68 -26.46
C SER A 274 16.96 6.90 -25.83
N GLY A 275 17.53 6.76 -24.64
CA GLY A 275 18.06 7.87 -23.86
C GLY A 275 17.02 8.86 -23.36
N ARG A 276 15.72 8.61 -23.58
CA ARG A 276 14.59 9.49 -23.22
C ARG A 276 13.79 8.87 -22.06
N LEU A 277 13.29 9.76 -21.15
CA LEU A 277 12.38 9.40 -20.04
C LEU A 277 10.94 9.35 -20.48
#